data_1828969683ff4893733105d0edf52ffc
#
_entry.id   1828969683ff4893733105d0edf52ffc
#
_cell.length_a   1.000
_cell.length_b   1.000
_cell.length_c   1.000
_cell.angle_alpha   90.00
_cell.angle_beta   90.00
_cell.angle_gamma   90.00
#
_symmetry.space_group_name_H-M   'P 1'
#
loop_
_entity.id
_entity.type
_entity.pdbx_description
1 polymer ?
#
loop_
_entity_poly.entity_id
_entity_poly.type
_entity_poly.pdbx_seq_one_letter_code
_entity_poly.pdbx_strand_id
1 'polypeptide(L)'
;RQFLDHVVVYGVGGAHFYISQSDKGSLVFGGDLDWYKSYAQRGNLPIVQDVAEAAMAILPSIGRLRLLRHWAGVMDMSMDGTFFICKTPITNLYLNAGWNYGGFKASPASGWYFADLIANENPHQYIQHHHLERFEQGINLDERGAGPDPKMHG
;
A
#
# COMPACT_ATOMS: atom_id res chain seq x y z
N ARG A 1 23.05 -15.75 9.64
CA ARG A 1 23.56 -15.86 8.27
C ARG A 1 22.48 -15.46 7.29
N GLN A 2 22.83 -14.67 6.29
CA GLN A 2 21.93 -14.31 5.19
C GLN A 2 21.64 -15.55 4.33
N PHE A 3 20.39 -15.78 3.99
CA PHE A 3 19.91 -16.86 3.15
C PHE A 3 18.82 -16.42 2.16
N LEU A 4 18.29 -15.23 2.35
CA LEU A 4 17.25 -14.63 1.51
C LEU A 4 17.82 -13.39 0.83
N ASP A 5 18.14 -13.51 -0.45
CA ASP A 5 18.79 -12.45 -1.21
C ASP A 5 17.79 -11.49 -1.88
N HIS A 6 16.51 -11.85 -1.88
CA HIS A 6 15.45 -11.09 -2.54
C HIS A 6 14.30 -10.78 -1.58
N VAL A 7 13.54 -9.76 -1.89
CA VAL A 7 12.22 -9.58 -1.28
C VAL A 7 11.27 -10.59 -1.91
N VAL A 8 10.65 -11.41 -1.07
CA VAL A 8 9.61 -12.35 -1.50
C VAL A 8 8.26 -11.76 -1.15
N VAL A 9 7.35 -11.74 -2.11
CA VAL A 9 5.97 -11.30 -1.93
C VAL A 9 5.05 -12.46 -2.29
N TYR A 10 4.10 -12.74 -1.43
CA TYR A 10 3.11 -13.79 -1.61
C TYR A 10 1.70 -13.24 -1.41
N GLY A 11 0.78 -13.57 -2.31
CA GLY A 11 -0.57 -13.04 -2.30
C GLY A 11 -1.58 -14.01 -2.92
N VAL A 12 -1.66 -15.25 -2.42
CA VAL A 12 -2.58 -16.27 -2.91
C VAL A 12 -3.37 -16.88 -1.76
N GLY A 13 -4.66 -17.17 -1.99
CA GLY A 13 -5.47 -17.91 -1.04
C GLY A 13 -5.80 -17.17 0.26
N GLY A 14 -5.91 -15.86 0.22
CA GLY A 14 -6.26 -15.03 1.39
C GLY A 14 -5.08 -14.69 2.31
N ALA A 15 -3.90 -15.23 2.05
CA ALA A 15 -2.69 -14.87 2.78
C ALA A 15 -1.88 -13.85 1.98
N HIS A 16 -1.66 -12.68 2.53
CA HIS A 16 -0.80 -11.65 1.95
C HIS A 16 0.38 -11.42 2.88
N PHE A 17 1.58 -11.69 2.41
CA PHE A 17 2.76 -11.28 3.13
C PHE A 17 3.93 -10.99 2.21
N TYR A 18 4.83 -10.17 2.69
CA TYR A 18 6.14 -9.98 2.11
C TYR A 18 7.20 -10.26 3.17
N ILE A 19 8.36 -10.70 2.73
CA ILE A 19 9.49 -10.95 3.60
C ILE A 19 10.80 -10.54 2.92
N SER A 20 11.67 -9.93 3.69
CA SER A 20 13.04 -9.63 3.29
C SER A 20 14.01 -9.91 4.44
N GLN A 21 15.26 -10.06 4.13
CA GLN A 21 16.30 -10.22 5.12
C GLN A 21 17.27 -9.04 5.08
N SER A 22 17.57 -8.49 6.26
CA SER A 22 18.58 -7.44 6.37
C SER A 22 19.99 -8.01 6.23
N ASP A 23 20.95 -7.14 5.95
CA ASP A 23 22.39 -7.44 5.90
C ASP A 23 22.92 -8.11 7.19
N LYS A 24 22.28 -7.82 8.32
CA LYS A 24 22.61 -8.38 9.65
C LYS A 24 21.87 -9.68 9.96
N GLY A 25 21.07 -10.19 9.02
CA GLY A 25 20.39 -11.48 9.15
C GLY A 25 19.00 -11.43 9.77
N SER A 26 18.52 -10.27 10.25
CA SER A 26 17.15 -10.12 10.75
C SER A 26 16.15 -10.24 9.60
N LEU A 27 15.02 -10.89 9.86
CA LEU A 27 13.89 -10.93 8.92
C LEU A 27 12.94 -9.79 9.21
N VAL A 28 12.49 -9.13 8.15
CA VAL A 28 11.42 -8.13 8.17
C VAL A 28 10.30 -8.67 7.32
N PHE A 29 9.12 -8.82 7.89
CA PHE A 29 7.95 -9.31 7.18
C PHE A 29 6.67 -8.60 7.62
N GLY A 30 5.70 -8.57 6.75
CA GLY A 30 4.41 -7.93 6.96
C GLY A 30 3.51 -8.20 5.78
N GLY A 31 2.37 -7.52 5.67
CA GLY A 31 1.54 -7.62 4.47
C GLY A 31 0.04 -7.60 4.69
N ASP A 32 -0.42 -7.62 5.92
CA ASP A 32 -1.86 -7.57 6.19
C ASP A 32 -2.29 -6.23 6.79
N LEU A 33 -3.57 -5.97 6.82
CA LEU A 33 -4.20 -4.71 7.17
C LEU A 33 -5.31 -4.90 8.19
N ASP A 34 -5.50 -3.89 9.03
CA ASP A 34 -6.75 -3.70 9.74
C ASP A 34 -7.82 -3.17 8.78
N TRP A 35 -8.88 -3.92 8.57
CA TRP A 35 -9.96 -3.57 7.64
C TRP A 35 -10.97 -2.57 8.22
N TYR A 36 -10.72 -2.03 9.38
CA TYR A 36 -11.49 -0.94 9.96
C TYR A 36 -10.68 0.35 10.05
N LYS A 37 -11.36 1.47 10.01
CA LYS A 37 -10.75 2.79 10.01
C LYS A 37 -10.08 3.05 11.37
N SER A 38 -8.77 3.21 11.37
CA SER A 38 -7.98 3.50 12.55
C SER A 38 -6.81 4.41 12.21
N TYR A 39 -6.51 5.34 13.10
CA TYR A 39 -5.27 6.13 13.06
C TYR A 39 -4.17 5.57 13.98
N ALA A 40 -4.39 4.39 14.54
CA ALA A 40 -3.40 3.73 15.38
C ALA A 40 -2.19 3.31 14.54
N GLN A 41 -1.00 3.74 14.96
CA GLN A 41 0.27 3.35 14.33
C GLN A 41 0.94 2.16 15.04
N ARG A 42 0.26 1.59 16.00
CA ARG A 42 0.65 0.35 16.67
C ARG A 42 -0.03 -0.79 15.92
N GLY A 43 0.72 -1.77 15.50
CA GLY A 43 0.12 -3.00 14.98
C GLY A 43 -0.79 -3.66 16.04
N ASN A 44 -1.74 -4.45 15.62
CA ASN A 44 -2.54 -5.27 16.53
C ASN A 44 -2.08 -6.73 16.52
N LEU A 45 -2.38 -7.45 17.59
CA LEU A 45 -1.94 -8.84 17.74
C LEU A 45 -2.59 -9.80 16.73
N PRO A 46 -3.89 -9.70 16.40
CA PRO A 46 -4.49 -10.54 15.36
C PRO A 46 -3.75 -10.46 14.03
N ILE A 47 -3.45 -9.27 13.53
CA ILE A 47 -2.71 -9.10 12.27
C ILE A 47 -1.28 -9.68 12.36
N VAL A 48 -0.62 -9.50 13.50
CA VAL A 48 0.71 -10.11 13.71
C VAL A 48 0.63 -11.64 13.65
N GLN A 49 -0.43 -12.21 14.21
CA GLN A 49 -0.66 -13.66 14.20
C GLN A 49 -0.92 -14.13 12.75
N ASP A 50 -1.85 -13.50 12.04
CA ASP A 50 -2.23 -13.89 10.67
C ASP A 50 -1.03 -13.84 9.72
N VAL A 51 -0.25 -12.76 9.78
CA VAL A 51 0.98 -12.62 8.97
C VAL A 51 2.05 -13.66 9.37
N ALA A 52 2.18 -13.97 10.66
CA ALA A 52 3.12 -14.98 11.11
C ALA A 52 2.70 -16.38 10.65
N GLU A 53 1.43 -16.72 10.71
CA GLU A 53 0.87 -17.98 10.22
C GLU A 53 1.10 -18.13 8.71
N ALA A 54 0.79 -17.10 7.92
CA ALA A 54 1.07 -17.08 6.48
C ALA A 54 2.56 -17.26 6.18
N ALA A 55 3.41 -16.54 6.89
CA ALA A 55 4.86 -16.66 6.74
C ALA A 55 5.39 -18.05 7.10
N MET A 56 4.88 -18.67 8.17
CA MET A 56 5.27 -20.04 8.58
C MET A 56 4.77 -21.11 7.60
N ALA A 57 3.64 -20.87 6.94
CA ALA A 57 3.15 -21.79 5.90
C ALA A 57 4.12 -21.90 4.71
N ILE A 58 4.81 -20.81 4.40
CA ILE A 58 5.77 -20.75 3.28
C ILE A 58 7.21 -21.03 3.74
N LEU A 59 7.58 -20.52 4.91
CA LEU A 59 8.91 -20.68 5.52
C LEU A 59 8.79 -21.20 6.95
N PRO A 60 8.60 -22.50 7.17
CA PRO A 60 8.37 -23.09 8.51
C PRO A 60 9.47 -22.76 9.53
N SER A 61 10.69 -22.47 9.08
CA SER A 61 11.79 -22.07 9.94
C SER A 61 11.55 -20.79 10.74
N ILE A 62 10.65 -19.91 10.27
CA ILE A 62 10.27 -18.67 10.96
C ILE A 62 9.67 -18.96 12.33
N GLY A 63 8.91 -20.04 12.49
CA GLY A 63 8.30 -20.41 13.75
C GLY A 63 9.29 -20.67 14.92
N ARG A 64 10.60 -20.75 14.63
CA ARG A 64 11.67 -20.87 15.64
C ARG A 64 12.29 -19.53 16.02
N LEU A 65 11.89 -18.45 15.34
CA LEU A 65 12.45 -17.13 15.56
C LEU A 65 11.68 -16.40 16.65
N ARG A 66 12.31 -15.38 17.22
CA ARG A 66 11.67 -14.48 18.17
C ARG A 66 11.21 -13.22 17.48
N LEU A 67 9.97 -12.82 17.73
CA LEU A 67 9.50 -11.51 17.35
C LEU A 67 10.23 -10.45 18.20
N LEU A 68 10.98 -9.57 17.54
CA LEU A 68 11.75 -8.51 18.20
C LEU A 68 10.92 -7.26 18.39
N ARG A 69 10.14 -6.88 17.39
CA ARG A 69 9.24 -5.73 17.38
C ARG A 69 8.20 -5.86 16.27
N HIS A 70 7.12 -5.13 16.41
CA HIS A 70 6.17 -4.88 15.33
C HIS A 70 5.81 -3.40 15.31
N TRP A 71 5.34 -2.95 14.17
CA TRP A 71 4.85 -1.59 13.94
C TRP A 71 3.81 -1.60 12.83
N ALA A 72 3.05 -0.54 12.74
CA ALA A 72 2.09 -0.30 11.67
C ALA A 72 2.17 1.15 11.19
N GLY A 73 1.54 1.43 10.08
CA GLY A 73 1.33 2.78 9.56
C GLY A 73 -0.12 2.97 9.16
N VAL A 74 -0.50 4.21 8.92
CA VAL A 74 -1.80 4.54 8.35
C VAL A 74 -1.68 4.44 6.84
N MET A 75 -2.58 3.67 6.23
CA MET A 75 -2.66 3.53 4.79
C MET A 75 -3.63 4.57 4.23
N ASP A 76 -3.19 5.28 3.20
CA ASP A 76 -3.95 6.29 2.49
C ASP A 76 -4.77 5.63 1.37
N MET A 77 -5.99 5.17 1.73
CA MET A 77 -6.88 4.43 0.83
C MET A 77 -7.87 5.37 0.14
N SER A 78 -7.90 5.35 -1.20
CA SER A 78 -8.98 5.93 -1.99
C SER A 78 -10.14 4.93 -2.14
N MET A 79 -11.33 5.42 -2.51
CA MET A 79 -12.52 4.58 -2.63
C MET A 79 -12.45 3.59 -3.79
N ASP A 80 -11.73 3.93 -4.86
CA ASP A 80 -11.57 3.09 -6.06
C ASP A 80 -10.18 2.41 -6.14
N GLY A 81 -9.40 2.48 -5.07
CA GLY A 81 -8.06 1.91 -5.05
C GLY A 81 -7.02 2.63 -5.90
N THR A 82 -7.38 3.78 -6.49
CA THR A 82 -6.53 4.53 -7.41
C THR A 82 -6.15 5.87 -6.84
N PHE A 83 -4.91 6.27 -7.04
CA PHE A 83 -4.34 7.51 -6.50
C PHE A 83 -4.98 8.79 -7.09
N PHE A 84 -4.63 9.92 -6.48
CA PHE A 84 -4.92 11.25 -6.96
C PHE A 84 -3.61 11.98 -7.30
N ILE A 85 -3.53 12.54 -8.49
CA ILE A 85 -2.57 13.58 -8.87
C ILE A 85 -3.36 14.64 -9.64
N CYS A 86 -3.74 15.71 -8.95
CA CYS A 86 -4.64 16.71 -9.55
C CYS A 86 -4.52 18.08 -8.88
N LYS A 87 -5.10 19.08 -9.56
CA LYS A 87 -5.47 20.34 -8.94
C LYS A 87 -6.73 20.12 -8.10
N THR A 88 -6.90 20.94 -7.09
CA THR A 88 -8.15 21.00 -6.34
C THR A 88 -8.95 22.27 -6.76
N PRO A 89 -10.22 22.38 -6.39
CA PRO A 89 -10.99 23.61 -6.59
C PRO A 89 -10.43 24.83 -5.85
N ILE A 90 -9.51 24.62 -4.90
CA ILE A 90 -8.86 25.69 -4.16
C ILE A 90 -7.63 26.16 -4.92
N THR A 91 -7.54 27.46 -5.19
CA THR A 91 -6.42 28.06 -5.91
C THR A 91 -5.07 27.72 -5.24
N ASN A 92 -4.11 27.29 -6.04
CA ASN A 92 -2.75 26.90 -5.62
C ASN A 92 -2.68 25.68 -4.68
N LEU A 93 -3.78 24.92 -4.57
CA LEU A 93 -3.77 23.67 -3.83
C LEU A 93 -3.82 22.48 -4.79
N TYR A 94 -2.78 21.65 -4.71
CA TYR A 94 -2.62 20.45 -5.52
C TYR A 94 -2.65 19.22 -4.60
N LEU A 95 -3.05 18.09 -5.14
CA LEU A 95 -3.15 16.84 -4.42
C LEU A 95 -2.30 15.76 -5.08
N ASN A 96 -1.48 15.08 -4.28
CA ASN A 96 -0.81 13.85 -4.63
C ASN A 96 -0.97 12.89 -3.44
N ALA A 97 -1.98 12.02 -3.49
CA ALA A 97 -2.44 11.22 -2.37
C ALA A 97 -3.21 9.97 -2.83
N GLY A 98 -3.68 9.16 -1.88
CA GLY A 98 -4.50 7.98 -2.15
C GLY A 98 -3.73 6.83 -2.80
N TRP A 99 -2.47 6.67 -2.49
CA TRP A 99 -1.58 5.71 -3.15
C TRP A 99 -1.77 4.26 -2.73
N ASN A 100 -2.61 3.99 -1.75
CA ASN A 100 -2.94 2.64 -1.30
C ASN A 100 -1.66 1.79 -1.06
N TYR A 101 -1.48 0.71 -1.82
CA TYR A 101 -0.32 -0.18 -1.74
C TYR A 101 0.85 0.25 -2.64
N GLY A 102 0.64 1.23 -3.50
CA GLY A 102 1.54 1.54 -4.61
C GLY A 102 2.54 2.67 -4.37
N GLY A 103 2.43 3.42 -3.28
CA GLY A 103 3.09 4.69 -3.09
C GLY A 103 4.61 4.64 -3.20
N PHE A 104 5.26 3.70 -2.54
CA PHE A 104 6.71 3.61 -2.55
C PHE A 104 7.27 3.36 -3.96
N LYS A 105 6.76 2.34 -4.64
CA LYS A 105 7.22 1.98 -6.00
C LYS A 105 6.92 3.05 -7.04
N ALA A 106 5.82 3.81 -6.84
CA ALA A 106 5.40 4.86 -7.76
C ALA A 106 6.07 6.23 -7.51
N SER A 107 6.79 6.41 -6.39
CA SER A 107 7.36 7.70 -5.99
C SER A 107 8.12 8.45 -7.09
N PRO A 108 8.99 7.82 -7.90
CA PRO A 108 9.70 8.54 -8.94
C PRO A 108 8.77 9.11 -10.03
N ALA A 109 7.84 8.28 -10.51
CA ALA A 109 6.91 8.69 -11.56
C ALA A 109 5.88 9.70 -11.01
N SER A 110 5.33 9.47 -9.82
CA SER A 110 4.38 10.39 -9.20
C SER A 110 4.99 11.75 -8.95
N GLY A 111 6.21 11.80 -8.46
CA GLY A 111 6.93 13.06 -8.25
C GLY A 111 7.14 13.82 -9.54
N TRP A 112 7.50 13.14 -10.61
CA TRP A 112 7.71 13.74 -11.93
C TRP A 112 6.40 14.33 -12.49
N TYR A 113 5.34 13.52 -12.55
CA TYR A 113 4.03 13.99 -13.06
C TYR A 113 3.40 15.07 -12.19
N PHE A 114 3.62 15.04 -10.90
CA PHE A 114 3.13 16.06 -9.99
C PHE A 114 3.87 17.39 -10.18
N ALA A 115 5.18 17.35 -10.35
CA ALA A 115 5.99 18.53 -10.66
C ALA A 115 5.60 19.13 -12.02
N ASP A 116 5.39 18.28 -13.03
CA ASP A 116 4.93 18.71 -14.36
C ASP A 116 3.54 19.38 -14.30
N LEU A 117 2.62 18.80 -13.54
CA LEU A 117 1.29 19.38 -13.31
C LEU A 117 1.37 20.77 -12.66
N ILE A 118 2.24 20.94 -11.67
CA ILE A 118 2.41 22.22 -10.98
C ILE A 118 3.02 23.27 -11.92
N ALA A 119 4.02 22.87 -12.71
CA ALA A 119 4.74 23.77 -13.60
C ALA A 119 3.93 24.21 -14.82
N ASN A 120 3.20 23.29 -15.43
CA ASN A 120 2.51 23.50 -16.70
C ASN A 120 0.99 23.69 -16.55
N GLU A 121 0.47 23.47 -15.35
CA GLU A 121 -0.95 23.53 -15.02
C GLU A 121 -1.88 22.64 -15.87
N ASN A 122 -1.31 21.73 -16.63
CA ASN A 122 -2.02 20.82 -17.52
C ASN A 122 -1.63 19.37 -17.18
N PRO A 123 -2.59 18.50 -16.84
CA PRO A 123 -2.28 17.14 -16.45
C PRO A 123 -1.76 16.34 -17.65
N HIS A 124 -0.66 15.62 -17.44
CA HIS A 124 -0.15 14.67 -18.42
C HIS A 124 -1.18 13.57 -18.69
N GLN A 125 -1.19 12.99 -19.90
CA GLN A 125 -2.16 11.97 -20.32
C GLN A 125 -2.30 10.77 -19.37
N TYR A 126 -1.25 10.40 -18.63
CA TYR A 126 -1.28 9.29 -17.68
C TYR A 126 -1.94 9.63 -16.35
N ILE A 127 -2.12 10.90 -16.03
CA ILE A 127 -2.75 11.35 -14.79
C ILE A 127 -4.05 12.12 -15.00
N GLN A 128 -4.44 12.38 -16.24
CA GLN A 128 -5.59 13.23 -16.57
C GLN A 128 -6.92 12.79 -15.95
N HIS A 129 -7.08 11.50 -15.68
CA HIS A 129 -8.28 10.92 -15.05
C HIS A 129 -8.16 10.76 -13.52
N HIS A 130 -7.01 11.10 -12.94
CA HIS A 130 -6.72 10.91 -11.52
C HIS A 130 -7.09 12.14 -10.67
N HIS A 131 -8.23 12.78 -11.00
CA HIS A 131 -8.73 13.98 -10.34
C HIS A 131 -9.88 13.65 -9.35
N LEU A 132 -10.19 14.58 -8.45
CA LEU A 132 -11.21 14.39 -7.41
C LEU A 132 -12.61 14.23 -7.98
N GLU A 133 -12.93 15.02 -9.01
CA GLU A 133 -14.25 15.10 -9.62
C GLU A 133 -14.66 13.79 -10.31
N ARG A 134 -13.72 12.84 -10.49
CA ARG A 134 -14.05 11.52 -11.09
C ARG A 134 -15.17 10.79 -10.35
N PHE A 135 -15.24 10.95 -9.02
CA PHE A 135 -16.30 10.32 -8.24
C PHE A 135 -17.66 11.00 -8.45
N GLU A 136 -17.70 12.31 -8.60
CA GLU A 136 -18.92 13.04 -8.93
C GLU A 136 -19.42 12.72 -10.32
N GLN A 137 -18.51 12.40 -11.23
CA GLN A 137 -18.80 11.98 -12.60
C GLN A 137 -19.14 10.48 -12.70
N GLY A 138 -19.10 9.74 -11.58
CA GLY A 138 -19.33 8.30 -11.56
C GLY A 138 -18.22 7.49 -12.23
N ILE A 139 -17.03 8.06 -12.38
CA ILE A 139 -15.87 7.37 -12.97
C ILE A 139 -15.11 6.64 -11.87
N ASN A 140 -15.02 5.33 -12.01
CA ASN A 140 -14.18 4.46 -11.20
C ASN A 140 -13.01 3.98 -12.05
N LEU A 141 -11.78 4.26 -11.62
CA LEU A 141 -10.58 3.85 -12.36
C LEU A 141 -10.13 2.44 -11.98
N ASP A 142 -10.65 1.89 -10.90
CA ASP A 142 -10.46 0.54 -10.36
C ASP A 142 -9.20 -0.19 -10.89
N GLU A 143 -8.08 0.01 -10.23
CA GLU A 143 -6.92 -0.87 -10.42
C GLU A 143 -7.28 -2.23 -9.81
N ARG A 144 -7.59 -3.22 -10.65
CA ARG A 144 -7.98 -4.56 -10.24
C ARG A 144 -7.04 -5.13 -9.17
N GLY A 145 -7.59 -5.37 -8.00
CA GLY A 145 -6.85 -5.90 -6.85
C GLY A 145 -6.19 -4.86 -5.95
N ALA A 146 -6.33 -3.56 -6.22
CA ALA A 146 -5.82 -2.49 -5.37
C ALA A 146 -6.91 -1.80 -4.53
N GLY A 147 -8.17 -2.00 -4.87
CA GLY A 147 -9.31 -1.48 -4.10
C GLY A 147 -9.69 -2.38 -2.92
N PRO A 148 -10.46 -1.86 -1.96
CA PRO A 148 -11.00 -2.67 -0.88
C PRO A 148 -11.88 -3.78 -1.46
N ASP A 149 -11.59 -5.03 -1.09
CA ASP A 149 -12.42 -6.17 -1.50
C ASP A 149 -13.81 -6.04 -0.84
N PRO A 150 -14.91 -5.91 -1.61
CA PRO A 150 -16.26 -5.82 -1.06
C PRO A 150 -16.68 -7.03 -0.23
N LYS A 151 -15.99 -8.16 -0.38
CA LYS A 151 -16.28 -9.41 0.35
C LYS A 151 -15.68 -9.43 1.75
N MET A 152 -14.80 -8.49 2.09
CA MET A 152 -14.19 -8.41 3.42
C MET A 152 -14.99 -7.55 4.42
N HIS A 153 -16.17 -7.09 4.05
CA HIS A 153 -17.07 -6.31 4.90
C HIS A 153 -18.30 -7.12 5.38
N GLY A 154 -18.21 -8.46 5.38
CA GLY A 154 -19.23 -9.35 5.91
C GLY A 154 -19.02 -9.69 7.37
#